data_048cdf9a928389b79185027136ea66be
#
_entry.id   048cdf9a928389b79185027136ea66be
#
_cell.length_a   1.000
_cell.length_b   1.000
_cell.length_c   1.000
_cell.angle_alpha   90.00
_cell.angle_beta   90.00
_cell.angle_gamma   90.00
#
_symmetry.space_group_name_H-M   'P 1'
#
loop_
_entity.id
_entity.type
_entity.pdbx_description
1 polymer ?
#
loop_
_entity_poly.entity_id
_entity_poly.type
_entity_poly.pdbx_seq_one_letter_code
_entity_poly.pdbx_strand_id
1 'polypeptide(L)'
;MDRRTFVAGAGALAGTVASSTLMAKNDHHHHHGKSRVWTKAEKNLVSVGESCVSSGKICTSHCIDQLMSGNTKMAECHQSVLNMTEVVQTMVNTIIHGGGSKKSQKALAETCILYCEDCKKSCEVHVKHHKECKDCAESCDECIKACQMYLKA
;
A
#
# COMPACT_ATOMS: atom_id res chain seq x y z
N MET A 1 -4.26 -35.08 -17.92
CA MET A 1 -4.61 -34.06 -18.91
C MET A 1 -3.37 -33.22 -19.19
N ASP A 2 -2.77 -33.43 -20.33
CA ASP A 2 -1.44 -32.93 -20.69
C ASP A 2 -1.53 -31.50 -21.25
N ARG A 3 -0.80 -30.54 -20.66
CA ARG A 3 -0.85 -29.10 -20.99
C ARG A 3 0.33 -28.67 -21.89
N ARG A 4 0.83 -29.56 -22.77
CA ARG A 4 2.02 -29.26 -23.59
C ARG A 4 1.78 -29.40 -25.09
N THR A 5 0.76 -28.72 -25.64
CA THR A 5 0.65 -28.64 -27.11
C THR A 5 -0.03 -27.31 -27.51
N PHE A 6 0.74 -26.22 -27.45
CA PHE A 6 0.34 -24.98 -28.12
C PHE A 6 1.57 -24.12 -28.44
N VAL A 7 2.41 -24.52 -29.37
CA VAL A 7 3.25 -23.60 -30.16
C VAL A 7 3.75 -24.35 -31.39
N ALA A 8 3.09 -24.24 -32.52
CA ALA A 8 3.69 -24.39 -33.85
C ALA A 8 2.78 -23.68 -34.87
N GLY A 9 3.12 -22.46 -35.21
CA GLY A 9 2.50 -21.70 -36.29
C GLY A 9 3.49 -20.67 -36.78
N ALA A 10 4.55 -21.10 -37.49
CA ALA A 10 5.46 -20.23 -38.21
C ALA A 10 4.81 -19.76 -39.50
N GLY A 11 4.36 -18.51 -39.54
CA GLY A 11 3.92 -17.80 -40.75
C GLY A 11 4.99 -16.78 -41.16
N ALA A 12 5.84 -17.12 -42.13
CA ALA A 12 6.74 -16.18 -42.76
C ALA A 12 5.95 -15.24 -43.71
N LEU A 13 5.84 -13.97 -43.31
CA LEU A 13 5.45 -12.91 -44.23
C LEU A 13 6.65 -11.97 -44.42
N ALA A 14 7.30 -12.13 -45.56
CA ALA A 14 8.31 -11.20 -46.06
C ALA A 14 7.58 -9.91 -46.52
N GLY A 15 7.54 -8.91 -45.68
CA GLY A 15 7.10 -7.56 -46.00
C GLY A 15 8.31 -6.64 -46.09
N THR A 16 8.61 -6.15 -47.31
CA THR A 16 9.59 -5.10 -47.58
C THR A 16 9.12 -3.80 -46.95
N VAL A 17 9.70 -3.41 -45.81
CA VAL A 17 9.47 -2.09 -45.21
C VAL A 17 10.45 -1.09 -45.82
N ALA A 18 9.93 -0.18 -46.62
CA ALA A 18 10.65 1.03 -47.02
C ALA A 18 10.95 1.88 -45.81
N SER A 19 12.25 1.99 -45.43
CA SER A 19 12.71 2.83 -44.36
C SER A 19 12.56 4.31 -44.73
N SER A 20 11.46 4.93 -44.35
CA SER A 20 11.36 6.38 -44.26
C SER A 20 11.95 6.82 -42.93
N THR A 21 13.18 7.33 -42.95
CA THR A 21 13.84 8.01 -41.83
C THR A 21 13.09 9.31 -41.53
N LEU A 22 12.04 9.23 -40.70
CA LEU A 22 11.50 10.40 -40.03
C LEU A 22 12.52 10.80 -38.93
N MET A 23 13.37 11.79 -39.24
CA MET A 23 14.12 12.51 -38.25
C MET A 23 13.11 13.23 -37.32
N ALA A 24 12.69 12.58 -36.27
CA ALA A 24 12.02 13.25 -35.16
C ALA A 24 13.03 14.23 -34.53
N LYS A 25 12.80 15.53 -34.73
CA LYS A 25 13.47 16.56 -33.93
C LYS A 25 13.13 16.28 -32.48
N ASN A 26 14.13 15.80 -31.74
CA ASN A 26 14.06 15.58 -30.30
C ASN A 26 14.21 16.96 -29.63
N ASP A 27 13.13 17.75 -29.60
CA ASP A 27 13.04 18.91 -28.73
C ASP A 27 12.92 18.41 -27.30
N HIS A 28 14.07 18.17 -26.66
CA HIS A 28 14.16 17.96 -25.23
C HIS A 28 13.77 19.28 -24.52
N HIS A 29 12.48 19.54 -24.41
CA HIS A 29 12.00 20.47 -23.43
C HIS A 29 12.29 19.88 -22.06
N HIS A 30 13.43 20.29 -21.48
CA HIS A 30 13.69 20.15 -20.07
C HIS A 30 12.66 21.01 -19.31
N HIS A 31 11.47 20.43 -19.07
CA HIS A 31 10.60 20.94 -18.05
C HIS A 31 11.33 20.74 -16.73
N HIS A 32 12.02 21.80 -16.26
CA HIS A 32 12.36 21.93 -14.86
C HIS A 32 11.06 22.03 -14.07
N GLY A 33 10.39 20.90 -13.90
CA GLY A 33 9.24 20.78 -13.01
C GLY A 33 9.72 21.20 -11.62
N LYS A 34 9.09 22.23 -11.04
CA LYS A 34 9.37 22.64 -9.66
C LYS A 34 9.26 21.39 -8.79
N SER A 35 10.35 21.04 -8.10
CA SER A 35 10.37 19.96 -7.12
C SER A 35 9.18 20.10 -6.18
N ARG A 36 8.39 19.03 -6.01
CA ARG A 36 7.25 19.05 -5.10
C ARG A 36 7.69 19.42 -3.70
N VAL A 37 7.09 20.46 -3.14
CA VAL A 37 7.32 20.85 -1.76
C VAL A 37 6.36 20.06 -0.86
N TRP A 38 6.91 19.20 -0.04
CA TRP A 38 6.16 18.39 0.92
C TRP A 38 5.74 19.22 2.13
N THR A 39 4.48 19.14 2.50
CA THR A 39 4.00 19.70 3.77
C THR A 39 4.47 18.86 4.96
N LYS A 40 4.48 19.45 6.15
CA LYS A 40 4.79 18.72 7.40
C LYS A 40 3.81 17.56 7.62
N ALA A 41 2.52 17.78 7.34
CA ALA A 41 1.47 16.77 7.47
C ALA A 41 1.70 15.58 6.51
N GLU A 42 2.05 15.83 5.25
CA GLU A 42 2.36 14.77 4.28
C GLU A 42 3.57 13.94 4.72
N LYS A 43 4.66 14.59 5.15
CA LYS A 43 5.86 13.87 5.63
C LYS A 43 5.56 12.99 6.85
N ASN A 44 4.80 13.54 7.81
CA ASN A 44 4.40 12.80 9.00
C ASN A 44 3.53 11.60 8.63
N LEU A 45 2.52 11.80 7.77
CA LEU A 45 1.63 10.73 7.35
C LEU A 45 2.37 9.59 6.63
N VAL A 46 3.32 9.91 5.76
CA VAL A 46 4.14 8.89 5.09
C VAL A 46 4.98 8.12 6.10
N SER A 47 5.73 8.80 6.97
CA SER A 47 6.60 8.15 7.95
C SER A 47 5.83 7.24 8.92
N VAL A 48 4.71 7.74 9.45
CA VAL A 48 3.87 6.97 10.39
C VAL A 48 3.15 5.83 9.66
N GLY A 49 2.67 6.06 8.44
CA GLY A 49 2.03 5.03 7.62
C GLY A 49 2.98 3.89 7.28
N GLU A 50 4.22 4.16 6.90
CA GLU A 50 5.24 3.13 6.65
C GLU A 50 5.52 2.31 7.91
N SER A 51 5.60 2.96 9.08
CA SER A 51 5.77 2.28 10.36
C SER A 51 4.57 1.37 10.67
N CYS A 52 3.35 1.85 10.44
CA CYS A 52 2.11 1.08 10.63
C CYS A 52 2.07 -0.15 9.71
N VAL A 53 2.42 -0.01 8.43
CA VAL A 53 2.53 -1.12 7.48
C VAL A 53 3.57 -2.14 7.94
N SER A 54 4.73 -1.70 8.44
CA SER A 54 5.78 -2.59 8.95
C SER A 54 5.30 -3.39 10.17
N SER A 55 4.68 -2.73 11.16
CA SER A 55 4.09 -3.39 12.33
C SER A 55 2.98 -4.37 11.94
N GLY A 56 2.14 -4.00 10.96
CA GLY A 56 1.10 -4.86 10.41
C GLY A 56 1.67 -6.13 9.77
N LYS A 57 2.72 -6.04 8.98
CA LYS A 57 3.39 -7.21 8.37
C LYS A 57 3.96 -8.16 9.41
N ILE A 58 4.56 -7.65 10.49
CA ILE A 58 5.08 -8.45 11.59
C ILE A 58 3.91 -9.15 12.32
N CYS A 59 2.83 -8.43 12.61
CA CYS A 59 1.63 -8.99 13.22
C CYS A 59 0.98 -10.07 12.34
N THR A 60 0.89 -9.85 11.02
CA THR A 60 0.39 -10.83 10.04
C THR A 60 1.20 -12.13 10.10
N SER A 61 2.54 -12.05 10.08
CA SER A 61 3.41 -13.22 10.18
C SER A 61 3.16 -13.98 11.48
N HIS A 62 3.08 -13.28 12.60
CA HIS A 62 2.76 -13.89 13.91
C HIS A 62 1.38 -14.57 13.90
N CYS A 63 0.35 -13.92 13.35
CA CYS A 63 -0.99 -14.53 13.25
C CYS A 63 -0.98 -15.82 12.42
N ILE A 64 -0.20 -15.86 11.31
CA ILE A 64 -0.04 -17.07 10.49
C ILE A 64 0.57 -18.21 11.32
N ASP A 65 1.66 -17.95 12.07
CA ASP A 65 2.31 -18.95 12.92
C ASP A 65 1.34 -19.51 13.98
N GLN A 66 0.53 -18.64 14.58
CA GLN A 66 -0.49 -19.03 15.55
C GLN A 66 -1.60 -19.88 14.90
N LEU A 67 -2.07 -19.49 13.71
CA LEU A 67 -3.09 -20.26 12.97
C LEU A 67 -2.55 -21.64 12.57
N MET A 68 -1.29 -21.73 12.12
CA MET A 68 -0.64 -23.00 11.77
C MET A 68 -0.48 -23.92 13.01
N SER A 69 -0.36 -23.35 14.20
CA SER A 69 -0.34 -24.12 15.46
C SER A 69 -1.74 -24.50 15.98
N GLY A 70 -2.78 -24.16 15.23
CA GLY A 70 -4.17 -24.48 15.59
C GLY A 70 -4.90 -23.44 16.41
N ASN A 71 -4.30 -22.28 16.66
CA ASN A 71 -4.96 -21.16 17.37
C ASN A 71 -5.86 -20.37 16.43
N THR A 72 -7.05 -20.89 16.14
CA THR A 72 -8.03 -20.29 15.21
C THR A 72 -8.58 -18.94 15.68
N LYS A 73 -8.41 -18.57 16.94
CA LYS A 73 -8.84 -17.27 17.48
C LYS A 73 -8.12 -16.08 16.84
N MET A 74 -6.98 -16.32 16.20
CA MET A 74 -6.20 -15.29 15.50
C MET A 74 -6.77 -14.94 14.10
N ALA A 75 -7.78 -15.66 13.59
CA ALA A 75 -8.25 -15.48 12.23
C ALA A 75 -8.81 -14.07 11.96
N GLU A 76 -9.59 -13.51 12.87
CA GLU A 76 -10.17 -12.18 12.75
C GLU A 76 -9.07 -11.11 12.78
N CYS A 77 -8.12 -11.22 13.72
CA CYS A 77 -6.98 -10.32 13.79
C CYS A 77 -6.17 -10.39 12.49
N HIS A 78 -5.84 -11.58 12.01
CA HIS A 78 -5.10 -11.76 10.76
C HIS A 78 -5.79 -11.06 9.57
N GLN A 79 -7.11 -11.29 9.38
CA GLN A 79 -7.86 -10.68 8.27
C GLN A 79 -7.89 -9.15 8.38
N SER A 80 -8.10 -8.63 9.58
CA SER A 80 -8.18 -7.19 9.83
C SER A 80 -6.83 -6.48 9.57
N VAL A 81 -5.73 -7.10 10.00
CA VAL A 81 -4.37 -6.58 9.78
C VAL A 81 -4.02 -6.57 8.29
N LEU A 82 -4.37 -7.61 7.53
CA LEU A 82 -4.16 -7.64 6.08
C LEU A 82 -4.87 -6.46 5.41
N ASN A 83 -6.15 -6.28 5.68
CA ASN A 83 -6.95 -5.20 5.09
C ASN A 83 -6.36 -3.82 5.44
N MET A 84 -6.02 -3.58 6.70
CA MET A 84 -5.38 -2.34 7.16
C MET A 84 -4.08 -2.07 6.42
N THR A 85 -3.21 -3.07 6.31
CA THR A 85 -1.89 -2.94 5.68
C THR A 85 -2.01 -2.49 4.23
N GLU A 86 -2.92 -3.08 3.45
CA GLU A 86 -3.15 -2.72 2.04
C GLU A 86 -3.68 -1.27 1.89
N VAL A 87 -4.63 -0.88 2.73
CA VAL A 87 -5.22 0.47 2.67
C VAL A 87 -4.20 1.54 3.06
N VAL A 88 -3.45 1.32 4.14
CA VAL A 88 -2.41 2.27 4.59
C VAL A 88 -1.27 2.36 3.57
N GLN A 89 -0.83 1.23 2.99
CA GLN A 89 0.19 1.23 1.94
C GLN A 89 -0.29 2.02 0.71
N THR A 90 -1.55 1.87 0.32
CA THR A 90 -2.14 2.63 -0.79
C THR A 90 -2.14 4.13 -0.49
N MET A 91 -2.49 4.53 0.74
CA MET A 91 -2.44 5.93 1.17
C MET A 91 -1.01 6.49 1.11
N VAL A 92 -0.03 5.77 1.66
CA VAL A 92 1.39 6.15 1.63
C VAL A 92 1.86 6.37 0.20
N ASN A 93 1.64 5.40 -0.69
CA ASN A 93 2.02 5.48 -2.10
C ASN A 93 1.34 6.67 -2.81
N THR A 94 0.05 6.89 -2.54
CA THR A 94 -0.72 8.00 -3.12
C THR A 94 -0.11 9.36 -2.72
N ILE A 95 0.29 9.51 -1.46
CA ILE A 95 0.96 10.73 -0.99
C ILE A 95 2.36 10.85 -1.59
N ILE A 96 3.16 9.79 -1.61
CA ILE A 96 4.53 9.81 -2.15
C ILE A 96 4.53 10.23 -3.63
N HIS A 97 3.68 9.65 -4.43
CA HIS A 97 3.62 9.92 -5.87
C HIS A 97 2.81 11.18 -6.24
N GLY A 98 2.15 11.81 -5.27
CA GLY A 98 1.29 12.97 -5.53
C GLY A 98 0.07 12.61 -6.37
N GLY A 99 -0.39 11.36 -6.28
CA GLY A 99 -1.52 10.86 -7.07
C GLY A 99 -2.87 11.36 -6.59
N GLY A 100 -3.81 11.48 -7.52
CA GLY A 100 -5.18 11.87 -7.23
C GLY A 100 -5.38 13.35 -6.88
N SER A 101 -6.64 13.76 -6.75
CA SER A 101 -7.01 15.08 -6.26
C SER A 101 -6.86 15.16 -4.74
N LYS A 102 -6.77 16.36 -4.18
CA LYS A 102 -6.80 16.56 -2.72
C LYS A 102 -8.06 15.96 -2.08
N LYS A 103 -9.21 16.01 -2.77
CA LYS A 103 -10.45 15.36 -2.33
C LYS A 103 -10.28 13.86 -2.23
N SER A 104 -9.68 13.21 -3.24
CA SER A 104 -9.43 11.77 -3.25
C SER A 104 -8.45 11.37 -2.15
N GLN A 105 -7.38 12.15 -1.95
CA GLN A 105 -6.40 11.91 -0.88
C GLN A 105 -7.03 12.02 0.52
N LYS A 106 -7.91 13.01 0.74
CA LYS A 106 -8.64 13.15 2.01
C LYS A 106 -9.62 12.00 2.25
N ALA A 107 -10.39 11.58 1.24
CA ALA A 107 -11.27 10.42 1.35
C ALA A 107 -10.49 9.12 1.66
N LEU A 108 -9.30 8.95 1.07
CA LEU A 108 -8.45 7.81 1.38
C LEU A 108 -7.90 7.86 2.81
N ALA A 109 -7.56 9.05 3.33
CA ALA A 109 -7.14 9.21 4.72
C ALA A 109 -8.28 8.89 5.71
N GLU A 110 -9.52 9.28 5.40
CA GLU A 110 -10.71 8.89 6.16
C GLU A 110 -10.90 7.36 6.15
N THR A 111 -10.73 6.74 4.99
CA THR A 111 -10.78 5.28 4.87
C THR A 111 -9.68 4.59 5.68
N CYS A 112 -8.45 5.13 5.68
CA CYS A 112 -7.36 4.60 6.51
C CYS A 112 -7.70 4.63 8.00
N ILE A 113 -8.36 5.69 8.48
CA ILE A 113 -8.78 5.77 9.89
C ILE A 113 -9.67 4.58 10.23
N LEU A 114 -10.70 4.31 9.42
CA LEU A 114 -11.66 3.21 9.68
C LEU A 114 -10.95 1.84 9.72
N TYR A 115 -10.07 1.56 8.75
CA TYR A 115 -9.35 0.29 8.73
C TYR A 115 -8.33 0.15 9.88
N CYS A 116 -7.72 1.26 10.31
CA CYS A 116 -6.87 1.24 11.50
C CYS A 116 -7.68 1.03 12.79
N GLU A 117 -8.87 1.60 12.90
CA GLU A 117 -9.78 1.37 14.04
C GLU A 117 -10.22 -0.09 14.13
N ASP A 118 -10.62 -0.70 13.01
CA ASP A 118 -11.00 -2.11 12.93
C ASP A 118 -9.82 -3.02 13.28
N CYS A 119 -8.64 -2.76 12.72
CA CYS A 119 -7.43 -3.51 13.02
C CYS A 119 -7.04 -3.40 14.50
N LYS A 120 -7.02 -2.20 15.05
CA LYS A 120 -6.76 -1.96 16.46
C LYS A 120 -7.69 -2.79 17.34
N LYS A 121 -9.00 -2.72 17.11
CA LYS A 121 -10.02 -3.46 17.87
C LYS A 121 -9.76 -4.97 17.82
N SER A 122 -9.45 -5.52 16.66
CA SER A 122 -9.16 -6.96 16.52
C SER A 122 -7.85 -7.36 17.20
N CYS A 123 -6.82 -6.50 17.18
CA CYS A 123 -5.56 -6.74 17.88
C CYS A 123 -5.70 -6.64 19.40
N GLU A 124 -6.49 -5.70 19.93
CA GLU A 124 -6.67 -5.45 21.37
C GLU A 124 -7.11 -6.69 22.15
N VAL A 125 -7.84 -7.61 21.52
CA VAL A 125 -8.26 -8.89 22.12
C VAL A 125 -7.04 -9.75 22.51
N HIS A 126 -5.89 -9.55 21.85
CA HIS A 126 -4.71 -10.40 21.95
C HIS A 126 -3.50 -9.74 22.64
N VAL A 127 -3.55 -8.44 22.93
CA VAL A 127 -2.39 -7.65 23.44
C VAL A 127 -1.75 -8.18 24.73
N LYS A 128 -2.52 -8.90 25.57
CA LYS A 128 -2.01 -9.44 26.82
C LYS A 128 -1.03 -10.60 26.65
N HIS A 129 -1.12 -11.31 25.53
CA HIS A 129 -0.38 -12.53 25.28
C HIS A 129 0.50 -12.47 24.02
N HIS A 130 0.27 -11.50 23.15
CA HIS A 130 0.93 -11.37 21.85
C HIS A 130 1.45 -9.94 21.68
N LYS A 131 2.78 -9.80 21.78
CA LYS A 131 3.45 -8.51 21.64
C LYS A 131 3.23 -7.88 20.27
N GLU A 132 3.21 -8.71 19.23
CA GLU A 132 3.03 -8.28 17.84
C GLU A 132 1.66 -7.64 17.62
N CYS A 133 0.62 -8.18 18.27
CA CYS A 133 -0.71 -7.58 18.27
C CYS A 133 -0.74 -6.25 19.01
N LYS A 134 -0.02 -6.15 20.14
CA LYS A 134 0.10 -4.91 20.90
C LYS A 134 0.78 -3.81 20.06
N ASP A 135 1.95 -4.13 19.50
CA ASP A 135 2.72 -3.18 18.68
C ASP A 135 1.91 -2.72 17.44
N CYS A 136 1.15 -3.63 16.82
CA CYS A 136 0.27 -3.31 15.70
C CYS A 136 -0.87 -2.38 16.13
N ALA A 137 -1.54 -2.64 17.26
CA ALA A 137 -2.61 -1.77 17.78
C ALA A 137 -2.09 -0.36 18.09
N GLU A 138 -0.92 -0.25 18.73
CA GLU A 138 -0.28 1.04 19.01
C GLU A 138 0.10 1.79 17.72
N SER A 139 0.60 1.09 16.70
CA SER A 139 0.91 1.71 15.40
C SER A 139 -0.33 2.18 14.65
N CYS A 140 -1.47 1.50 14.81
CA CYS A 140 -2.75 1.97 14.28
C CYS A 140 -3.19 3.29 14.93
N ASP A 141 -3.04 3.44 16.26
CA ASP A 141 -3.33 4.71 16.95
C ASP A 141 -2.50 5.88 16.41
N GLU A 142 -1.21 5.66 16.17
CA GLU A 142 -0.36 6.71 15.60
C GLU A 142 -0.76 7.03 14.14
N CYS A 143 -1.12 6.02 13.34
CA CYS A 143 -1.59 6.21 11.98
C CYS A 143 -2.90 7.00 11.92
N ILE A 144 -3.86 6.71 12.80
CA ILE A 144 -5.12 7.45 12.94
C ILE A 144 -4.83 8.94 13.22
N LYS A 145 -3.96 9.23 14.19
CA LYS A 145 -3.57 10.61 14.53
C LYS A 145 -2.92 11.33 13.33
N ALA A 146 -2.04 10.65 12.60
CA ALA A 146 -1.38 11.21 11.42
C ALA A 146 -2.40 11.52 10.30
N CYS A 147 -3.36 10.63 10.04
CA CYS A 147 -4.45 10.86 9.10
C CYS A 147 -5.31 12.05 9.52
N GLN A 148 -5.70 12.14 10.79
CA GLN A 148 -6.47 13.27 11.33
C GLN A 148 -5.74 14.61 11.19
N MET A 149 -4.41 14.62 11.40
CA MET A 149 -3.59 15.82 11.18
C MET A 149 -3.57 16.20 9.70
N TYR A 150 -3.45 15.23 8.80
CA TYR A 150 -3.47 15.47 7.36
C TYR A 150 -4.81 16.01 6.86
N LEU A 151 -5.93 15.56 7.42
CA LEU A 151 -7.28 16.02 7.06
C LEU A 151 -7.52 17.49 7.42
N LYS A 152 -6.84 17.98 8.48
CA LYS A 152 -6.93 19.37 8.96
C LYS A 152 -5.99 20.34 8.22
N ALA A 153 -5.02 19.80 7.46
CA ALA A 153 -4.05 20.58 6.70
C ALA A 153 -4.57 20.93 5.29
#